data_13fea877634709aeb350f0a216bfc098
#
_entry.id   13fea877634709aeb350f0a216bfc098
#
_cell.length_a   1.000
_cell.length_b   1.000
_cell.length_c   1.000
_cell.angle_alpha   90.00
_cell.angle_beta   90.00
_cell.angle_gamma   90.00
#
_symmetry.space_group_name_H-M   'P 1'
#
loop_
_entity.id
_entity.type
_entity.pdbx_description
1 polymer ?
#
loop_
_entity_poly.entity_id
_entity_poly.type
_entity_poly.pdbx_seq_one_letter_code
_entity_poly.pdbx_strand_id
1 'polypeptide(L)' 'MNKLISEIEQLKRDLAFKTEELQALYMEFKNQSNLVDKLKKENHSLKQQIKQLEEEAEEMLQYP' A
#
# COMPACT_ATOMS: atom_id res chain seq x y z
N MET A 1 -17.53 30.99 32.38
CA MET A 1 -18.47 29.98 31.85
C MET A 1 -18.44 29.92 30.34
N ASN A 2 -18.63 31.03 29.64
CA ASN A 2 -18.59 31.02 28.17
C ASN A 2 -17.26 30.56 27.57
N LYS A 3 -16.16 30.88 28.27
CA LYS A 3 -14.82 30.45 27.83
C LYS A 3 -14.65 28.95 27.86
N LEU A 4 -15.12 28.26 28.89
CA LEU A 4 -15.04 26.80 29.00
C LEU A 4 -15.88 26.10 27.92
N ILE A 5 -17.08 26.60 27.66
CA ILE A 5 -17.94 26.07 26.62
C ILE A 5 -17.29 26.23 25.24
N SER A 6 -16.70 27.41 25.00
CA SER A 6 -16.00 27.68 23.74
C SER A 6 -14.79 26.74 23.55
N GLU A 7 -14.02 26.50 24.61
CA GLU A 7 -12.87 25.60 24.58
C GLU A 7 -13.33 24.16 24.31
N ILE A 8 -14.42 23.71 24.92
CA ILE A 8 -14.97 22.37 24.69
C ILE A 8 -15.41 22.23 23.23
N GLU A 9 -16.10 23.21 22.69
CA GLU A 9 -16.55 23.18 21.30
C GLU A 9 -15.37 23.14 20.33
N GLN A 10 -14.34 23.93 20.62
CA GLN A 10 -13.12 23.94 19.79
C GLN A 10 -12.42 22.58 19.83
N LEU A 11 -12.27 22.00 21.01
CA LEU A 11 -11.66 20.66 21.14
C LEU A 11 -12.47 19.58 20.43
N LYS A 12 -13.78 19.66 20.45
CA LYS A 12 -14.64 18.73 19.72
C LYS A 12 -14.42 18.83 18.22
N ARG A 13 -14.31 20.04 17.68
CA ARG A 13 -14.02 20.26 16.26
C ARG A 13 -12.65 19.74 15.89
N ASP A 14 -11.63 20.04 16.72
CA ASP A 14 -10.27 19.56 16.49
C ASP A 14 -10.20 18.04 16.50
N LEU A 15 -10.90 17.41 17.44
CA LEU A 15 -10.97 15.97 17.53
C LEU A 15 -11.64 15.36 16.29
N ALA A 16 -12.75 15.93 15.85
CA ALA A 16 -13.44 15.47 14.64
C ALA A 16 -12.56 15.57 13.41
N PHE A 17 -11.84 16.68 13.26
CA PHE A 17 -10.92 16.90 12.15
C PHE A 17 -9.76 15.89 12.18
N LYS A 18 -9.17 15.67 13.34
CA LYS A 18 -8.08 14.69 13.49
C LYS A 18 -8.55 13.27 13.25
N THR A 19 -9.77 12.96 13.65
CA THR A 19 -10.36 11.64 13.39
C THR A 19 -10.55 11.40 11.88
N GLU A 20 -11.02 12.40 11.16
CA GLU A 20 -11.14 12.31 9.70
C GLU A 20 -9.79 12.17 9.01
N GLU A 21 -8.78 12.94 9.44
CA GLU A 21 -7.42 12.80 8.92
C GLU A 21 -6.87 11.39 9.14
N LEU A 22 -7.08 10.87 10.35
CA LEU A 22 -6.62 9.52 10.70
C LEU A 22 -7.29 8.46 9.84
N GLN A 23 -8.58 8.57 9.60
CA GLN A 23 -9.31 7.64 8.73
C GLN A 23 -8.79 7.70 7.29
N ALA A 24 -8.56 8.91 6.77
CA ALA A 24 -8.01 9.08 5.42
C ALA A 24 -6.63 8.44 5.28
N LEU A 25 -5.75 8.67 6.25
CA LEU A 25 -4.42 8.05 6.28
C LEU A 25 -4.48 6.53 6.38
N TYR A 26 -5.41 6.02 7.16
CA TYR A 26 -5.60 4.58 7.30
C TYR A 26 -6.03 3.94 5.99
N MET A 27 -6.95 4.57 5.27
CA MET A 27 -7.40 4.09 3.96
C MET A 27 -6.28 4.14 2.93
N GLU A 28 -5.50 5.22 2.93
CA GLU A 28 -4.34 5.37 2.05
C GLU A 28 -3.30 4.28 2.32
N PHE A 29 -3.01 4.02 3.59
CA PHE A 29 -2.10 2.95 4.01
C PHE A 29 -2.58 1.59 3.52
N LYS A 30 -3.87 1.31 3.66
CA LYS A 30 -4.47 0.07 3.19
C LYS A 30 -4.32 -0.09 1.67
N ASN A 31 -4.58 0.98 0.92
CA ASN A 31 -4.41 0.97 -0.53
C ASN A 31 -2.96 0.73 -0.94
N GLN A 32 -2.01 1.37 -0.27
CA GLN A 32 -0.58 1.16 -0.53
C GLN A 32 -0.15 -0.26 -0.19
N SER A 33 -0.65 -0.82 0.91
CA SER A 33 -0.37 -2.19 1.29
C SER A 33 -0.87 -3.18 0.25
N ASN A 34 -2.07 -2.96 -0.29
CA ASN A 34 -2.63 -3.79 -1.35
C ASN A 34 -1.78 -3.70 -2.64
N LEU A 35 -1.30 -2.50 -2.97
CA LEU A 35 -0.42 -2.30 -4.13
C LEU A 35 0.91 -3.03 -3.95
N VAL A 36 1.49 -2.98 -2.77
CA VAL A 36 2.73 -3.70 -2.46
C VAL A 36 2.53 -5.21 -2.64
N ASP A 37 1.44 -5.76 -2.15
CA ASP A 37 1.13 -7.18 -2.30
C ASP A 37 0.98 -7.57 -3.77
N LYS A 38 0.31 -6.74 -4.55
CA LYS A 38 0.16 -6.95 -6.00
C LYS A 38 1.51 -6.94 -6.70
N LEU A 39 2.36 -5.97 -6.39
CA LEU A 39 3.69 -5.85 -6.98
C LEU A 39 4.59 -7.03 -6.61
N LYS A 40 4.49 -7.54 -5.38
CA LYS A 40 5.21 -8.75 -4.96
C LYS A 40 4.81 -9.96 -5.79
N LYS A 41 3.51 -10.13 -6.03
CA LYS A 41 3.00 -11.24 -6.85
C LYS A 41 3.47 -11.13 -8.30
N GLU A 42 3.39 -9.94 -8.89
CA GLU A 42 3.87 -9.68 -10.24
C GLU A 42 5.38 -9.93 -10.35
N ASN A 43 6.14 -9.47 -9.36
CA ASN A 43 7.58 -9.68 -9.30
C ASN A 43 7.93 -11.17 -9.26
N HIS A 44 7.24 -11.93 -8.43
CA HIS A 44 7.43 -13.37 -8.35
C HIS A 44 7.12 -14.07 -9.68
N SER A 45 6.01 -13.71 -10.32
CA SER A 45 5.62 -14.25 -11.62
C SER A 45 6.66 -13.93 -12.70
N LEU A 46 7.16 -12.71 -12.74
CA LEU A 46 8.19 -12.30 -13.71
C LEU A 46 9.50 -13.06 -13.51
N LYS A 47 9.91 -13.27 -12.27
CA LYS A 47 11.10 -14.05 -11.96
C LYS A 47 10.97 -15.49 -12.43
N GLN A 48 9.79 -16.09 -12.28
CA GLN A 48 9.54 -17.43 -12.78
C GLN A 48 9.57 -17.49 -14.30
N GLN A 49 9.00 -16.50 -14.98
CA GLN A 49 9.03 -16.41 -16.44
C GLN A 49 10.47 -16.26 -16.96
N ILE A 50 11.27 -15.44 -16.33
CA ILE A 50 12.68 -15.27 -16.68
C ILE A 50 13.44 -16.59 -16.51
N LYS A 51 13.24 -17.27 -15.40
CA LYS A 51 13.88 -18.55 -15.13
C LYS A 51 13.51 -19.58 -16.20
N GLN A 52 12.24 -19.66 -16.57
CA GLN A 52 11.77 -20.58 -17.60
C GLN A 52 12.39 -20.27 -18.96
N LEU A 53 12.45 -18.98 -19.33
CA LEU A 53 13.08 -18.57 -20.60
C LEU A 53 14.58 -18.85 -20.62
N GLU A 54 15.25 -18.65 -19.50
CA GLU A 54 16.68 -18.98 -19.39
C GLU A 54 16.93 -20.46 -19.54
N GLU A 55 16.08 -21.31 -18.94
CA GLU A 55 16.17 -22.77 -19.08
C GLU A 55 15.94 -23.20 -20.53
N GLU A 56 14.94 -22.61 -21.20
CA GLU A 56 14.66 -22.90 -22.61
C GLU A 56 15.82 -22.45 -23.50
N ALA A 57 16.41 -21.29 -23.24
CA ALA A 57 17.55 -20.78 -23.98
C ALA A 57 18.78 -21.68 -23.81
N GLU A 58 19.03 -22.18 -22.59
CA GLU A 58 20.12 -23.13 -22.33
C GLU A 58 19.89 -24.44 -23.09
N GLU A 59 18.68 -24.95 -23.12
CA GLU A 59 18.34 -26.16 -23.89
C GLU A 59 18.62 -25.94 -25.38
N MET A 60 18.25 -24.77 -25.92
CA MET A 60 18.49 -24.44 -27.32
C MET A 60 19.99 -24.38 -27.65
N LEU A 61 20.81 -23.92 -26.71
CA LEU A 61 22.28 -23.83 -26.89
C LEU A 61 22.95 -25.20 -26.81
N GLN A 62 22.33 -26.18 -26.19
CA GLN A 62 22.88 -27.54 -26.06
C GLN A 62 22.68 -28.38 -27.31
N TYR A 63 21.73 -28.05 -28.16
CA TYR A 63 21.48 -28.75 -29.39
C TYR A 63 22.17 -28.06 -30.56
N PRO A 64 23.05 -28.77 -31.30
CA PRO A 64 23.67 -28.17 -32.48
C PRO A 64 22.68 -27.88 -33.62
#